data_3589290be84c5e40dd8f49c38303cb59
#
_entry.id   3589290be84c5e40dd8f49c38303cb59
#
_cell.length_a   1.000
_cell.length_b   1.000
_cell.length_c   1.000
_cell.angle_alpha   90.00
_cell.angle_beta   90.00
_cell.angle_gamma   90.00
#
_symmetry.space_group_name_H-M   'P 1'
#
loop_
_entity.id
_entity.type
_entity.pdbx_description
1 polymer ?
#
loop_
_entity_poly.entity_id
_entity_poly.type
_entity_poly.pdbx_seq_one_letter_code
_entity_poly.pdbx_strand_id
1 'polypeptide(L)'
;MLSVHIICVGKMKEKFYIGAAEEYSKRLSSYCKLTVTELPEEKLPQSPSQAQIDAALAKEAQAIRSKLPDRAEMVALCVEGSPHSSEQLARLVANCELNSAKHLVFLIGGSFGLDPTLKQECRVRLSMSPMTFPHHLARVMLLEQVYRAFKINEGSAYHK
;
A
#
# COMPACT_ATOMS: atom_id res chain seq x y z
N MET A 1 1.59 -3.89 -19.46
CA MET A 1 1.33 -4.48 -18.12
C MET A 1 1.57 -3.39 -17.08
N LEU A 2 0.59 -3.17 -16.23
CA LEU A 2 0.66 -2.19 -15.14
C LEU A 2 1.79 -2.56 -14.16
N SER A 3 2.56 -1.57 -13.71
CA SER A 3 3.53 -1.74 -12.62
C SER A 3 2.86 -1.35 -11.32
N VAL A 4 2.74 -2.30 -10.41
CA VAL A 4 2.19 -2.08 -9.07
C VAL A 4 3.33 -2.07 -8.06
N HIS A 5 3.41 -1.02 -7.27
CA HIS A 5 4.41 -0.87 -6.23
C HIS A 5 3.73 -0.82 -4.87
N ILE A 6 4.26 -1.57 -3.92
CA ILE A 6 3.86 -1.48 -2.52
C ILE A 6 5.10 -1.03 -1.76
N ILE A 7 5.06 0.19 -1.24
CA ILE A 7 6.15 0.76 -0.45
C ILE A 7 5.70 0.75 1.01
N CYS A 8 6.41 0.00 1.83
CA CYS A 8 6.05 -0.26 3.21
C CYS A 8 7.15 0.25 4.15
N VAL A 9 6.76 0.84 5.25
CA VAL A 9 7.66 1.12 6.36
C VAL A 9 7.65 -0.09 7.31
N GLY A 10 8.81 -0.66 7.54
CA GLY A 10 9.00 -1.84 8.38
C GLY A 10 9.24 -3.12 7.59
N LYS A 11 10.06 -3.98 8.18
CA LYS A 11 10.39 -5.29 7.62
C LYS A 11 9.48 -6.37 8.20
N MET A 12 8.86 -7.15 7.33
CA MET A 12 8.03 -8.28 7.73
C MET A 12 8.92 -9.41 8.26
N LYS A 13 8.65 -9.89 9.47
CA LYS A 13 9.46 -10.89 10.17
C LYS A 13 8.73 -12.21 10.41
N GLU A 14 7.42 -12.16 10.61
CA GLU A 14 6.61 -13.34 10.91
C GLU A 14 6.49 -14.23 9.67
N LYS A 15 6.90 -15.48 9.79
CA LYS A 15 6.88 -16.45 8.69
C LYS A 15 5.51 -16.64 8.06
N PHE A 16 4.44 -16.58 8.87
CA PHE A 16 3.07 -16.72 8.38
C PHE A 16 2.64 -15.53 7.51
N TYR A 17 3.06 -14.30 7.83
CA TYR A 17 2.83 -13.14 6.96
C TYR A 17 3.68 -13.20 5.71
N ILE A 18 4.95 -13.57 5.83
CA ILE A 18 5.87 -13.70 4.69
C ILE A 18 5.31 -14.74 3.71
N GLY A 19 4.88 -15.89 4.20
CA GLY A 19 4.30 -16.94 3.35
C GLY A 19 3.03 -16.47 2.64
N ALA A 20 2.13 -15.78 3.34
CA ALA A 20 0.91 -15.24 2.74
C ALA A 20 1.23 -14.16 1.69
N ALA A 21 2.16 -13.25 1.97
CA ALA A 21 2.57 -12.21 1.04
C ALA A 21 3.22 -12.80 -0.21
N GLU A 22 4.05 -13.82 -0.07
CA GLU A 22 4.66 -14.53 -1.20
C GLU A 22 3.63 -15.21 -2.09
N GLU A 23 2.63 -15.85 -1.50
CA GLU A 23 1.56 -16.53 -2.25
C GLU A 23 0.78 -15.53 -3.12
N TYR A 24 0.35 -14.40 -2.56
CA TYR A 24 -0.37 -13.40 -3.36
C TYR A 24 0.54 -12.69 -4.37
N SER A 25 1.79 -12.46 -4.04
CA SER A 25 2.78 -11.91 -4.98
C SER A 25 2.97 -12.83 -6.18
N LYS A 26 3.04 -14.14 -5.95
CA LYS A 26 3.11 -15.14 -7.00
C LYS A 26 1.87 -15.11 -7.90
N ARG A 27 0.68 -15.04 -7.32
CA ARG A 27 -0.57 -14.94 -8.09
C ARG A 27 -0.60 -13.66 -8.93
N LEU A 28 -0.15 -12.55 -8.37
CA LEU A 28 -0.12 -11.24 -9.04
C LEU A 28 0.87 -11.18 -10.21
N SER A 29 1.88 -12.03 -10.23
CA SER A 29 2.92 -12.01 -11.27
C SER A 29 2.39 -12.22 -12.70
N SER A 30 1.22 -12.83 -12.83
CA SER A 30 0.54 -13.03 -14.12
C SER A 30 -0.26 -11.79 -14.57
N TYR A 31 -0.49 -10.83 -13.69
CA TYR A 31 -1.38 -9.69 -13.92
C TYR A 31 -0.65 -8.34 -13.97
N CYS A 32 0.42 -8.20 -13.22
CA CYS A 32 1.14 -6.94 -13.12
C CYS A 32 2.63 -7.18 -12.82
N LYS A 33 3.42 -6.12 -13.03
CA LYS A 33 4.80 -6.09 -12.52
C LYS A 33 4.76 -5.60 -11.08
N LEU A 34 4.78 -6.52 -10.13
CA LEU A 34 4.74 -6.19 -8.72
C LEU A 34 6.14 -5.95 -8.17
N THR A 35 6.30 -4.83 -7.46
CA THR A 35 7.49 -4.52 -6.68
C THR A 35 7.08 -4.19 -5.25
N VAL A 36 7.61 -4.90 -4.28
CA VAL A 36 7.42 -4.61 -2.85
C VAL A 36 8.74 -4.07 -2.30
N THR A 37 8.69 -2.85 -1.76
CA THR A 37 9.86 -2.19 -1.18
C THR A 37 9.61 -2.01 0.31
N GLU A 38 10.48 -2.59 1.13
CA GLU A 38 10.49 -2.41 2.57
C GLU A 38 11.52 -1.36 2.95
N LEU A 39 11.08 -0.34 3.70
CA LEU A 39 11.95 0.71 4.22
C LEU A 39 12.07 0.58 5.73
N PRO A 40 13.22 0.90 6.31
CA PRO A 40 13.39 0.81 7.76
C PRO A 40 12.48 1.82 8.47
N GLU A 41 11.87 1.38 9.56
CA GLU A 41 11.10 2.24 10.45
C GLU A 41 12.07 3.06 11.30
N GLU A 42 11.82 4.37 11.42
CA GLU A 42 12.61 5.24 12.27
C GLU A 42 12.43 4.85 13.74
N LYS A 43 13.55 4.76 14.45
CA LYS A 43 13.56 4.40 15.87
C LYS A 43 13.03 5.54 16.70
N LEU A 44 12.10 5.23 17.62
CA LEU A 44 11.52 6.16 18.57
C LEU A 44 11.70 5.64 20.00
N PRO A 45 11.80 6.53 21.00
CA PRO A 45 11.78 6.11 22.39
C PRO A 45 10.43 5.47 22.75
N GLN A 46 10.36 4.82 23.90
CA GLN A 46 9.17 4.08 24.36
C GLN A 46 7.91 4.98 24.47
N SER A 47 8.10 6.23 24.88
CA SER A 47 7.03 7.22 24.98
C SER A 47 7.42 8.48 24.20
N PRO A 48 7.35 8.44 22.88
CA PRO A 48 7.81 9.56 22.07
C PRO A 48 6.88 10.78 22.19
N SER A 49 7.47 11.97 22.14
CA SER A 49 6.72 13.21 22.02
C SER A 49 6.11 13.33 20.61
N GLN A 50 5.13 14.20 20.46
CA GLN A 50 4.55 14.47 19.13
C GLN A 50 5.61 15.01 18.16
N ALA A 51 6.51 15.87 18.62
CA ALA A 51 7.60 16.38 17.80
C ALA A 51 8.54 15.27 17.33
N GLN A 52 8.84 14.28 18.17
CA GLN A 52 9.66 13.14 17.80
C GLN A 52 8.95 12.26 16.77
N ILE A 53 7.65 12.02 16.93
CA ILE A 53 6.83 11.29 15.97
C ILE A 53 6.82 12.02 14.63
N ASP A 54 6.55 13.31 14.63
CA ASP A 54 6.52 14.12 13.40
C ASP A 54 7.86 14.09 12.64
N ALA A 55 8.96 14.19 13.37
CA ALA A 55 10.30 14.12 12.77
C ALA A 55 10.60 12.74 12.18
N ALA A 56 10.20 11.67 12.87
CA ALA A 56 10.36 10.31 12.37
C ALA A 56 9.53 10.07 11.11
N LEU A 57 8.27 10.50 11.10
CA LEU A 57 7.39 10.38 9.93
C LEU A 57 7.91 11.19 8.73
N ALA A 58 8.47 12.37 8.98
CA ALA A 58 9.07 13.18 7.93
C ALA A 58 10.28 12.50 7.28
N LYS A 59 11.12 11.83 8.05
CA LYS A 59 12.24 11.03 7.54
C LYS A 59 11.78 9.83 6.75
N GLU A 60 10.80 9.11 7.26
CA GLU A 60 10.19 7.97 6.54
C GLU A 60 9.58 8.43 5.22
N ALA A 61 8.92 9.58 5.21
CA ALA A 61 8.36 10.17 3.99
C ALA A 61 9.43 10.51 2.95
N GLN A 62 10.58 11.03 3.36
CA GLN A 62 11.71 11.28 2.46
C GLN A 62 12.21 9.97 1.82
N ALA A 63 12.34 8.92 2.62
CA ALA A 63 12.74 7.60 2.12
C ALA A 63 11.71 7.05 1.12
N ILE A 64 10.43 7.19 1.41
CA ILE A 64 9.34 6.79 0.50
C ILE A 64 9.44 7.57 -0.81
N ARG A 65 9.55 8.90 -0.75
CA ARG A 65 9.64 9.74 -1.96
C ARG A 65 10.83 9.38 -2.83
N SER A 66 11.95 8.95 -2.25
CA SER A 66 13.12 8.52 -3.00
C SER A 66 12.90 7.24 -3.83
N LYS A 67 11.84 6.49 -3.54
CA LYS A 67 11.48 5.24 -4.20
C LYS A 67 10.30 5.36 -5.16
N LEU A 68 9.68 6.54 -5.23
CA LEU A 68 8.54 6.75 -6.11
C LEU A 68 8.98 6.81 -7.58
N PRO A 69 8.34 6.05 -8.46
CA PRO A 69 8.55 6.22 -9.89
C PRO A 69 7.91 7.52 -10.39
N ASP A 70 8.39 8.00 -11.52
CA ASP A 70 7.81 9.16 -12.18
C ASP A 70 6.36 8.89 -12.61
N ARG A 71 5.51 9.90 -12.45
CA ARG A 71 4.09 9.85 -12.84
C ARG A 71 3.33 8.69 -12.18
N ALA A 72 3.59 8.47 -10.91
CA ALA A 72 2.89 7.46 -10.13
C ALA A 72 1.50 7.94 -9.71
N GLU A 73 0.52 7.06 -9.84
CA GLU A 73 -0.76 7.20 -9.15
C GLU A 73 -0.58 6.67 -7.73
N MET A 74 -0.67 7.56 -6.75
CA MET A 74 -0.36 7.20 -5.35
C MET A 74 -1.63 6.99 -4.53
N VAL A 75 -1.64 5.90 -3.78
CA VAL A 75 -2.71 5.53 -2.85
C VAL A 75 -2.09 5.34 -1.47
N ALA A 76 -2.50 6.14 -0.50
CA ALA A 76 -2.10 5.97 0.89
C ALA A 76 -3.11 5.08 1.62
N LEU A 77 -2.62 4.02 2.28
CA LEU A 77 -3.44 3.27 3.23
C LEU A 77 -3.48 4.01 4.55
N CYS A 78 -4.67 4.39 5.00
CA CYS A 78 -4.85 5.05 6.28
C CYS A 78 -6.28 4.84 6.80
N VAL A 79 -6.42 4.70 8.11
CA VAL A 79 -7.72 4.43 8.76
C VAL A 79 -8.72 5.56 8.49
N GLU A 80 -8.25 6.80 8.50
CA GLU A 80 -9.06 8.01 8.27
C GLU A 80 -9.39 8.28 6.81
N GLY A 81 -8.94 7.43 5.89
CA GLY A 81 -9.22 7.57 4.46
C GLY A 81 -10.65 7.24 4.08
N SER A 82 -10.94 7.29 2.80
CA SER A 82 -12.24 6.91 2.25
C SER A 82 -12.35 5.39 2.14
N PRO A 83 -13.41 4.77 2.67
CA PRO A 83 -13.66 3.34 2.45
C PRO A 83 -13.88 3.05 0.97
N HIS A 84 -13.30 1.97 0.50
CA HIS A 84 -13.51 1.47 -0.87
C HIS A 84 -13.98 0.03 -0.81
N SER A 85 -14.96 -0.30 -1.65
CA SER A 85 -15.30 -1.70 -1.90
C SER A 85 -14.24 -2.36 -2.80
N SER A 86 -14.24 -3.68 -2.87
CA SER A 86 -13.36 -4.41 -3.78
C SER A 86 -13.60 -4.00 -5.24
N GLU A 87 -14.84 -3.73 -5.62
CA GLU A 87 -15.21 -3.26 -6.95
C GLU A 87 -14.71 -1.85 -7.22
N GLN A 88 -14.70 -0.98 -6.21
CA GLN A 88 -14.14 0.37 -6.34
C GLN A 88 -12.62 0.32 -6.53
N LEU A 89 -11.93 -0.56 -5.81
CA LEU A 89 -10.51 -0.78 -6.01
C LEU A 89 -10.24 -1.36 -7.42
N ALA A 90 -11.07 -2.29 -7.88
CA ALA A 90 -10.95 -2.83 -9.23
C ALA A 90 -11.08 -1.74 -10.30
N ARG A 91 -12.03 -0.80 -10.14
CA ARG A 91 -12.16 0.35 -11.05
C ARG A 91 -10.94 1.26 -11.01
N LEU A 92 -10.37 1.48 -9.83
CA LEU A 92 -9.14 2.27 -9.71
C LEU A 92 -7.99 1.63 -10.48
N VAL A 93 -7.80 0.33 -10.34
CA VAL A 93 -6.78 -0.43 -11.09
C VAL A 93 -7.02 -0.34 -12.60
N ALA A 94 -8.26 -0.57 -13.04
CA ALA A 94 -8.63 -0.47 -14.46
C ALA A 94 -8.37 0.93 -15.03
N ASN A 95 -8.70 1.98 -14.27
CA ASN A 95 -8.44 3.36 -14.69
C ASN A 95 -6.94 3.66 -14.84
N CYS A 96 -6.11 3.10 -13.97
CA CYS A 96 -4.65 3.24 -14.11
C CYS A 96 -4.14 2.56 -15.38
N GLU A 97 -4.69 1.41 -15.75
CA GLU A 97 -4.33 0.71 -16.99
C GLU A 97 -4.73 1.51 -18.23
N LEU A 98 -5.89 2.18 -18.20
CA LEU A 98 -6.41 2.97 -19.32
C LEU A 98 -5.74 4.33 -19.48
N ASN A 99 -5.37 5.00 -18.39
CA ASN A 99 -4.92 6.39 -18.37
C ASN A 99 -3.41 6.57 -18.52
N SER A 100 -2.70 5.70 -19.19
CA SER A 100 -1.24 5.82 -19.37
C SER A 100 -0.43 6.02 -18.05
N ALA A 101 -1.07 5.94 -16.88
CA ALA A 101 -0.38 5.84 -15.60
C ALA A 101 0.22 4.45 -15.53
N LYS A 102 1.53 4.36 -15.81
CA LYS A 102 2.22 3.07 -15.85
C LYS A 102 2.50 2.52 -14.46
N HIS A 103 2.36 3.34 -13.44
CA HIS A 103 2.74 3.02 -12.07
C HIS A 103 1.60 3.33 -11.10
N LEU A 104 1.12 2.30 -10.41
CA LEU A 104 0.20 2.40 -9.29
C LEU A 104 0.98 2.09 -8.01
N VAL A 105 1.03 3.04 -7.07
CA VAL A 105 1.84 2.93 -5.86
C VAL A 105 0.93 2.96 -4.64
N PHE A 106 1.01 1.93 -3.82
CA PHE A 106 0.38 1.88 -2.51
C PHE A 106 1.41 2.15 -1.42
N LEU A 107 1.08 3.02 -0.49
CA LEU A 107 1.93 3.39 0.64
C LEU A 107 1.35 2.83 1.93
N ILE A 108 2.16 2.09 2.67
CA ILE A 108 1.80 1.52 3.97
C ILE A 108 2.79 2.04 5.01
N GLY A 109 2.29 2.77 5.99
CA GLY A 109 3.12 3.30 7.08
C GLY A 109 3.49 2.25 8.12
N GLY A 110 4.37 2.64 9.02
CA GLY A 110 4.74 1.86 10.20
C GLY A 110 3.77 2.08 11.36
N SER A 111 4.30 1.98 12.59
CA SER A 111 3.50 2.01 13.82
C SER A 111 2.71 3.31 14.02
N PHE A 112 3.21 4.44 13.54
CA PHE A 112 2.55 5.75 13.65
C PHE A 112 1.91 6.22 12.33
N GLY A 113 1.77 5.31 11.36
CA GLY A 113 1.16 5.61 10.08
C GLY A 113 2.10 6.33 9.12
N LEU A 114 1.54 7.19 8.29
CA LEU A 114 2.24 7.96 7.26
C LEU A 114 2.29 9.44 7.62
N ASP A 115 3.34 10.11 7.16
CA ASP A 115 3.45 11.57 7.28
C ASP A 115 2.23 12.26 6.67
N PRO A 116 1.61 13.24 7.38
CA PRO A 116 0.41 13.92 6.89
C PRO A 116 0.61 14.62 5.53
N THR A 117 1.77 15.23 5.31
CA THR A 117 2.08 15.89 4.03
C THR A 117 2.14 14.88 2.89
N LEU A 118 2.75 13.72 3.13
CA LEU A 118 2.79 12.65 2.14
C LEU A 118 1.40 12.12 1.80
N LYS A 119 0.53 11.94 2.81
CA LYS A 119 -0.87 11.53 2.58
C LYS A 119 -1.62 12.54 1.71
N GLN A 120 -1.38 13.83 1.90
CA GLN A 120 -2.01 14.88 1.08
C GLN A 120 -1.54 14.86 -0.39
N GLU A 121 -0.33 14.40 -0.65
CA GLU A 121 0.18 14.22 -2.02
C GLU A 121 -0.47 13.04 -2.74
N CYS A 122 -1.07 12.12 -2.00
CA CYS A 122 -1.75 10.97 -2.58
C CYS A 122 -3.14 11.36 -3.09
N ARG A 123 -3.42 11.00 -4.33
CA ARG A 123 -4.74 11.24 -4.93
C ARG A 123 -5.84 10.48 -4.19
N VAL A 124 -5.55 9.28 -3.74
CA VAL A 124 -6.48 8.44 -3.01
C VAL A 124 -5.91 8.13 -1.63
N ARG A 125 -6.73 8.33 -0.61
CA ARG A 125 -6.49 7.87 0.75
C ARG A 125 -7.50 6.76 1.03
N LEU A 126 -7.00 5.53 1.04
CA LEU A 126 -7.81 4.32 1.10
C LEU A 126 -7.89 3.83 2.53
N SER A 127 -9.09 3.71 3.07
CA SER A 127 -9.36 3.02 4.33
C SER A 127 -9.90 1.62 4.04
N MET A 128 -9.27 0.62 4.60
CA MET A 128 -9.77 -0.76 4.55
C MET A 128 -10.90 -0.97 5.56
N SER A 129 -10.89 -0.22 6.66
CA SER A 129 -11.85 -0.34 7.76
C SER A 129 -11.64 0.80 8.74
N PRO A 130 -12.69 1.22 9.50
CA PRO A 130 -12.50 2.07 10.68
C PRO A 130 -11.64 1.42 11.78
N MET A 131 -11.51 0.08 11.74
CA MET A 131 -10.62 -0.66 12.63
C MET A 131 -9.18 -0.50 12.20
N THR A 132 -8.26 -0.54 13.17
CA THR A 132 -6.83 -0.54 12.92
C THR A 132 -6.33 -1.98 12.81
N PHE A 133 -5.53 -2.25 11.80
CA PHE A 133 -4.86 -3.55 11.61
C PHE A 133 -3.35 -3.38 11.77
N PRO A 134 -2.65 -4.42 12.26
CA PRO A 134 -1.19 -4.43 12.19
C PRO A 134 -0.73 -4.19 10.74
N HIS A 135 0.30 -3.35 10.55
CA HIS A 135 0.70 -2.97 9.19
C HIS A 135 1.16 -4.14 8.31
N HIS A 136 1.70 -5.21 8.89
CA HIS A 136 2.07 -6.41 8.12
C HIS A 136 0.83 -7.21 7.67
N LEU A 137 -0.21 -7.29 8.52
CA LEU A 137 -1.48 -7.88 8.11
C LEU A 137 -2.16 -7.04 7.02
N ALA A 138 -2.14 -5.72 7.16
CA ALA A 138 -2.69 -4.81 6.15
C ALA A 138 -1.99 -5.00 4.79
N ARG A 139 -0.68 -5.26 4.78
CA ARG A 139 0.06 -5.57 3.54
C ARG A 139 -0.48 -6.83 2.87
N VAL A 140 -0.70 -7.90 3.63
CA VAL A 140 -1.26 -9.16 3.10
C VAL A 140 -2.66 -8.93 2.55
N MET A 141 -3.50 -8.20 3.30
CA MET A 141 -4.87 -7.87 2.88
C MET A 141 -4.86 -7.03 1.59
N LEU A 142 -3.95 -6.07 1.48
CA LEU A 142 -3.81 -5.26 0.27
C LEU A 142 -3.40 -6.11 -0.93
N LEU A 143 -2.42 -6.99 -0.78
CA LEU A 143 -2.00 -7.90 -1.85
C LEU A 143 -3.16 -8.77 -2.33
N GLU A 144 -3.96 -9.31 -1.41
CA GLU A 144 -5.16 -10.07 -1.75
C GLU A 144 -6.17 -9.21 -2.51
N GLN A 145 -6.42 -7.98 -2.05
CA GLN A 145 -7.39 -7.09 -2.69
C GLN A 145 -6.92 -6.60 -4.08
N VAL A 146 -5.65 -6.37 -4.27
CA VAL A 146 -5.10 -6.05 -5.60
C VAL A 146 -5.26 -7.24 -6.55
N TYR A 147 -4.97 -8.45 -6.08
CA TYR A 147 -5.23 -9.68 -6.84
C TYR A 147 -6.72 -9.80 -7.19
N ARG A 148 -7.60 -9.60 -6.22
CA ARG A 148 -9.06 -9.61 -6.41
C ARG A 148 -9.51 -8.57 -7.43
N ALA A 149 -8.90 -7.38 -7.41
CA ALA A 149 -9.20 -6.33 -8.38
C ALA A 149 -8.95 -6.78 -9.83
N PHE A 150 -7.82 -7.43 -10.09
CA PHE A 150 -7.54 -8.01 -11.41
C PHE A 150 -8.52 -9.12 -11.76
N LYS A 151 -8.89 -9.96 -10.79
CA LYS A 151 -9.87 -11.04 -11.00
C LYS A 151 -11.26 -10.49 -11.33
N ILE A 152 -11.68 -9.42 -10.68
CA ILE A 152 -12.94 -8.72 -11.00
C ILE A 152 -12.88 -8.16 -12.43
N ASN A 153 -11.80 -7.49 -12.78
CA ASN A 153 -11.64 -6.86 -14.09
C ASN A 153 -11.63 -7.85 -15.25
N GLU A 154 -11.16 -9.07 -15.04
CA GLU A 154 -11.22 -10.12 -16.06
C GLU A 154 -12.54 -10.90 -16.09
N GLY A 155 -13.49 -10.57 -15.21
CA GLY A 155 -14.78 -11.26 -15.15
C GLY A 155 -14.73 -12.66 -14.52
N SER A 156 -13.73 -12.92 -13.70
CA SER A 156 -13.56 -14.20 -13.02
C SER A 156 -14.58 -14.44 -11.90
N ALA A 157 -14.90 -15.70 -11.62
CA ALA A 157 -15.74 -16.11 -10.50
C ALA A 157 -15.04 -16.04 -9.13
N TYR A 158 -13.81 -15.55 -9.04
CA TYR A 158 -13.07 -15.42 -7.79
C TYR A 158 -13.80 -14.54 -6.77
N HIS A 159 -14.33 -13.41 -7.24
CA HIS A 159 -15.13 -12.50 -6.41
C HIS A 159 -16.59 -12.94 -6.46
N LYS A 160 -17.15 -13.29 -5.29
CA LYS A 160 -18.54 -13.74 -5.14
C LYS A 160 -19.36 -12.76 -4.34
#